data_5d4d36cacf14f32f63947c0238abb160
#
_entry.id   5d4d36cacf14f32f63947c0238abb160
#
_cell.length_a   1.000
_cell.length_b   1.000
_cell.length_c   1.000
_cell.angle_alpha   90.00
_cell.angle_beta   90.00
_cell.angle_gamma   90.00
#
_symmetry.space_group_name_H-M   'P 1'
#
loop_
_entity.id
_entity.type
_entity.pdbx_description
1 polymer ?
#
loop_
_entity_poly.entity_id
_entity_poly.type
_entity_poly.pdbx_seq_one_letter_code
_entity_poly.pdbx_strand_id
1 'polypeptide(L)'
;MPGWIIYPYIRWNFKEDSVEYRPVLTVKVISNGIEIPLDGLVDSGCETCMIHIDLASAFEIDLTQCTKIGVGGVGGQGSVGYLTTVKICVDEFDHEFETPIIFADIPTQLLLGQTDFFTQFRILFERDQARFQLSRVPKLD
;
A
#
# COMPACT_ATOMS: atom_id res chain seq x y z
N MET A 1 -8.50 18.01 15.47
CA MET A 1 -8.35 16.60 15.83
C MET A 1 -9.10 15.73 14.87
N PRO A 2 -8.43 15.03 14.04
CA PRO A 2 -9.14 14.11 13.18
C PRO A 2 -9.57 12.91 13.99
N GLY A 3 -10.85 12.67 14.05
CA GLY A 3 -11.34 11.40 14.47
C GLY A 3 -11.14 10.37 13.37
N TRP A 4 -12.13 9.53 13.19
CA TRP A 4 -12.14 8.55 12.13
C TRP A 4 -12.60 9.16 10.82
N ILE A 5 -11.90 8.85 9.74
CA ILE A 5 -12.30 9.20 8.38
C ILE A 5 -12.84 7.94 7.71
N ILE A 6 -14.02 8.07 7.12
CA ILE A 6 -14.73 6.95 6.48
C ILE A 6 -14.42 6.93 5.00
N TYR A 7 -14.08 5.74 4.49
CA TYR A 7 -13.85 5.51 3.07
C TYR A 7 -14.77 4.39 2.59
N PRO A 8 -15.46 4.56 1.46
CA PRO A 8 -16.25 3.47 0.90
C PRO A 8 -15.34 2.41 0.31
N TYR A 9 -15.78 1.15 0.33
CA TYR A 9 -15.16 0.15 -0.53
C TYR A 9 -15.42 0.55 -1.98
N ILE A 10 -14.43 0.38 -2.82
CA ILE A 10 -14.58 0.70 -4.23
C ILE A 10 -14.59 -0.58 -5.06
N ARG A 11 -15.14 -0.45 -6.26
CA ARG A 11 -15.17 -1.53 -7.23
C ARG A 11 -13.75 -1.80 -7.69
N TRP A 12 -13.31 -3.05 -7.52
CA TRP A 12 -11.95 -3.48 -7.81
C TRP A 12 -12.00 -4.70 -8.72
N ASN A 13 -11.41 -4.61 -9.90
CA ASN A 13 -11.38 -5.70 -10.87
C ASN A 13 -9.99 -6.31 -10.90
N PHE A 14 -9.84 -7.51 -10.35
CA PHE A 14 -8.62 -8.30 -10.53
C PHE A 14 -8.64 -9.07 -11.84
N LYS A 15 -9.82 -9.46 -12.27
CA LYS A 15 -10.05 -10.23 -13.50
C LYS A 15 -11.26 -9.64 -14.19
N GLU A 16 -11.29 -9.76 -15.51
CA GLU A 16 -12.37 -9.21 -16.32
C GLU A 16 -13.77 -9.67 -15.89
N ASP A 17 -13.86 -10.85 -15.26
CA ASP A 17 -15.14 -11.48 -14.93
C ASP A 17 -15.59 -11.27 -13.48
N SER A 18 -14.77 -10.65 -12.63
CA SER A 18 -15.14 -10.48 -11.23
C SER A 18 -15.23 -9.02 -10.84
N VAL A 19 -16.40 -8.64 -10.34
CA VAL A 19 -16.61 -7.34 -9.74
C VAL A 19 -16.62 -7.53 -8.23
N GLU A 20 -15.61 -7.01 -7.57
CA GLU A 20 -15.52 -7.07 -6.13
C GLU A 20 -15.32 -5.68 -5.56
N TYR A 21 -15.97 -5.42 -4.42
CA TYR A 21 -15.76 -4.19 -3.66
C TYR A 21 -14.69 -4.46 -2.62
N ARG A 22 -13.67 -3.60 -2.57
CA ARG A 22 -12.49 -3.78 -1.72
C ARG A 22 -12.11 -2.49 -1.01
N PRO A 23 -11.41 -2.59 0.14
CA PRO A 23 -10.90 -1.43 0.86
C PRO A 23 -9.65 -0.89 0.15
N VAL A 24 -9.88 0.03 -0.77
CA VAL A 24 -8.83 0.66 -1.56
C VAL A 24 -8.72 2.12 -1.18
N LEU A 25 -7.50 2.55 -0.89
CA LEU A 25 -7.18 3.92 -0.50
C LEU A 25 -6.23 4.52 -1.53
N THR A 26 -6.58 5.68 -2.07
CA THR A 26 -5.64 6.42 -2.92
C THR A 26 -4.66 7.16 -2.03
N VAL A 27 -3.38 6.88 -2.21
CA VAL A 27 -2.30 7.53 -1.48
C VAL A 27 -1.28 8.09 -2.47
N LYS A 28 -0.46 9.04 -2.02
CA LYS A 28 0.69 9.49 -2.80
C LYS A 28 1.91 8.69 -2.36
N VAL A 29 2.59 8.10 -3.33
CA VAL A 29 3.90 7.48 -3.11
C VAL A 29 4.95 8.45 -3.62
N ILE A 30 5.96 8.71 -2.82
CA ILE A 30 6.97 9.74 -3.08
C ILE A 30 8.35 9.13 -3.01
N SER A 31 9.12 9.30 -4.08
CA SER A 31 10.53 8.89 -4.13
C SER A 31 11.25 9.75 -5.17
N ASN A 32 12.51 10.08 -4.89
CA ASN A 32 13.33 10.92 -5.78
C ASN A 32 12.65 12.25 -6.15
N GLY A 33 11.85 12.83 -5.23
CA GLY A 33 11.11 14.04 -5.49
C GLY A 33 9.91 13.88 -6.43
N ILE A 34 9.59 12.66 -6.81
CA ILE A 34 8.46 12.33 -7.68
C ILE A 34 7.30 11.83 -6.84
N GLU A 35 6.14 12.45 -6.99
CA GLU A 35 4.90 12.05 -6.31
C GLU A 35 3.95 11.43 -7.33
N ILE A 36 3.48 10.21 -7.03
CA ILE A 36 2.51 9.53 -7.90
C ILE A 36 1.35 9.05 -7.04
N PRO A 37 0.11 9.45 -7.36
CA PRO A 37 -1.06 8.91 -6.67
C PRO A 37 -1.30 7.47 -7.15
N LEU A 38 -1.44 6.56 -6.20
CA LEU A 38 -1.68 5.15 -6.48
C LEU A 38 -2.84 4.64 -5.64
N ASP A 39 -3.59 3.70 -6.22
CA ASP A 39 -4.65 3.01 -5.51
C ASP A 39 -4.05 1.82 -4.76
N GLY A 40 -4.07 1.91 -3.44
CA GLY A 40 -3.53 0.88 -2.57
C GLY A 40 -4.61 0.02 -1.94
N LEU A 41 -4.51 -1.28 -2.12
CA LEU A 41 -5.36 -2.22 -1.38
C LEU A 41 -4.89 -2.28 0.06
N VAL A 42 -5.79 -2.00 1.00
CA VAL A 42 -5.48 -2.10 2.44
C VAL A 42 -5.56 -3.57 2.83
N ASP A 43 -4.40 -4.20 3.01
CA ASP A 43 -4.28 -5.65 3.12
C ASP A 43 -3.60 -6.05 4.43
N SER A 44 -4.41 -6.52 5.39
CA SER A 44 -3.91 -6.98 6.68
C SER A 44 -3.07 -8.26 6.58
N GLY A 45 -3.19 -8.99 5.48
CA GLY A 45 -2.41 -10.19 5.23
C GLY A 45 -1.04 -9.93 4.62
N CYS A 46 -0.73 -8.68 4.28
CA CYS A 46 0.54 -8.29 3.69
C CYS A 46 1.46 -7.70 4.76
N GLU A 47 2.65 -8.26 4.95
CA GLU A 47 3.57 -7.79 6.00
C GLU A 47 4.21 -6.45 5.61
N THR A 48 4.83 -6.39 4.44
CA THR A 48 5.51 -5.19 3.95
C THR A 48 4.74 -4.66 2.74
N CYS A 49 4.58 -3.34 2.65
CA CYS A 49 3.93 -2.74 1.49
C CYS A 49 4.60 -3.18 0.21
N MET A 50 3.82 -3.44 -0.82
CA MET A 50 4.32 -3.88 -2.13
C MET A 50 3.79 -2.96 -3.22
N ILE A 51 4.60 -2.76 -4.24
CA ILE A 51 4.28 -1.90 -5.38
C ILE A 51 4.63 -2.64 -6.67
N HIS A 52 3.81 -2.45 -7.70
CA HIS A 52 4.04 -3.13 -8.97
C HIS A 52 5.41 -2.74 -9.55
N ILE A 53 6.17 -3.75 -9.95
CA ILE A 53 7.56 -3.58 -10.40
C ILE A 53 7.70 -2.60 -11.57
N ASP A 54 6.72 -2.54 -12.45
CA ASP A 54 6.76 -1.65 -13.61
C ASP A 54 6.71 -0.17 -13.21
N LEU A 55 6.33 0.14 -11.98
CA LEU A 55 6.29 1.52 -11.50
C LEU A 55 7.66 2.05 -11.07
N ALA A 56 8.66 1.20 -10.94
CA ALA A 56 10.01 1.64 -10.52
C ALA A 56 10.57 2.70 -11.45
N SER A 57 10.40 2.52 -12.76
CA SER A 57 10.92 3.48 -13.74
C SER A 57 10.24 4.86 -13.62
N ALA A 58 8.96 4.89 -13.27
CA ALA A 58 8.23 6.15 -13.08
C ALA A 58 8.81 6.99 -11.93
N PHE A 59 9.41 6.34 -10.93
CA PHE A 59 10.09 7.00 -9.81
C PHE A 59 11.59 7.20 -10.08
N GLU A 60 12.08 6.83 -11.25
CA GLU A 60 13.52 6.85 -11.56
C GLU A 60 14.31 6.00 -10.57
N ILE A 61 13.73 4.89 -10.12
CA ILE A 61 14.39 3.95 -9.22
C ILE A 61 15.09 2.87 -10.02
N ASP A 62 16.40 2.73 -9.77
CA ASP A 62 17.20 1.65 -10.34
C ASP A 62 17.10 0.42 -9.45
N LEU A 63 16.43 -0.62 -9.93
CA LEU A 63 16.23 -1.85 -9.18
C LEU A 63 17.53 -2.54 -8.80
N THR A 64 18.61 -2.34 -9.58
CA THR A 64 19.92 -2.92 -9.26
C THR A 64 20.52 -2.33 -7.98
N GLN A 65 20.06 -1.15 -7.57
CA GLN A 65 20.49 -0.51 -6.33
C GLN A 65 19.62 -0.88 -5.13
N CYS A 66 18.53 -1.61 -5.37
CA CYS A 66 17.65 -2.08 -4.32
C CYS A 66 18.12 -3.42 -3.76
N THR A 67 17.70 -3.74 -2.55
CA THR A 67 17.99 -5.04 -1.94
C THR A 67 17.13 -6.12 -2.58
N LYS A 68 17.75 -7.08 -3.24
CA LYS A 68 17.06 -8.19 -3.86
C LYS A 68 16.64 -9.20 -2.79
N ILE A 69 15.35 -9.52 -2.77
CA ILE A 69 14.79 -10.45 -1.79
C ILE A 69 13.89 -11.47 -2.47
N GLY A 70 13.67 -12.61 -1.80
CA GLY A 70 12.67 -13.57 -2.22
C GLY A 70 11.30 -13.15 -1.71
N VAL A 71 10.29 -13.22 -2.57
CA VAL A 71 8.89 -12.99 -2.20
C VAL A 71 8.18 -14.33 -2.32
N GLY A 72 7.81 -14.91 -1.17
CA GLY A 72 7.11 -16.18 -1.12
C GLY A 72 5.61 -16.01 -1.32
N GLY A 73 5.01 -16.89 -2.13
CA GLY A 73 3.56 -17.03 -2.23
C GLY A 73 3.10 -18.34 -1.62
N VAL A 74 1.80 -18.42 -1.39
CA VAL A 74 1.16 -19.68 -0.99
C VAL A 74 1.35 -20.69 -2.13
N GLY A 75 1.92 -21.87 -1.85
CA GLY A 75 2.19 -22.88 -2.86
C GLY A 75 3.66 -23.03 -3.25
N GLY A 76 4.59 -22.31 -2.61
CA GLY A 76 6.03 -22.57 -2.71
C GLY A 76 6.74 -22.04 -3.93
N GLN A 77 6.09 -21.29 -4.80
CA GLN A 77 6.76 -20.62 -5.90
C GLN A 77 7.09 -19.18 -5.53
N GLY A 78 8.32 -18.98 -5.07
CA GLY A 78 8.81 -17.65 -4.77
C GLY A 78 9.14 -16.88 -6.04
N SER A 79 8.91 -15.59 -6.03
CA SER A 79 9.40 -14.66 -7.03
C SER A 79 10.44 -13.73 -6.39
N VAL A 80 11.08 -12.92 -7.22
CA VAL A 80 12.07 -11.95 -6.74
C VAL A 80 11.40 -10.60 -6.56
N GLY A 81 11.68 -9.97 -5.41
CA GLY A 81 11.29 -8.60 -5.15
C GLY A 81 12.51 -7.73 -4.90
N TYR A 82 12.30 -6.42 -4.94
CA TYR A 82 13.35 -5.42 -4.76
C TYR A 82 12.91 -4.46 -3.67
N LEU A 83 13.60 -4.51 -2.53
CA LEU A 83 13.28 -3.73 -1.34
C LEU A 83 14.00 -2.39 -1.36
N THR A 84 13.25 -1.33 -1.14
CA THR A 84 13.79 0.00 -0.92
C THR A 84 12.89 0.75 0.07
N THR A 85 13.15 2.02 0.27
CA THR A 85 12.35 2.88 1.15
C THR A 85 11.74 4.02 0.33
N VAL A 86 10.47 4.27 0.55
CA VAL A 86 9.74 5.39 -0.06
C VAL A 86 9.00 6.15 1.02
N LYS A 87 8.41 7.28 0.65
CA LYS A 87 7.46 7.98 1.51
C LYS A 87 6.05 7.75 0.99
N ILE A 88 5.11 7.66 1.91
CA ILE A 88 3.68 7.59 1.61
C ILE A 88 2.99 8.75 2.30
N CYS A 89 2.12 9.43 1.57
CA CYS A 89 1.31 10.52 2.11
C CYS A 89 -0.17 10.19 1.96
N VAL A 90 -0.89 10.29 3.08
CA VAL A 90 -2.35 10.19 3.09
C VAL A 90 -2.88 11.60 3.26
N ASP A 91 -3.36 12.19 2.17
CA ASP A 91 -3.70 13.61 2.10
C ASP A 91 -4.75 14.03 3.11
N GLU A 92 -5.77 13.21 3.35
CA GLU A 92 -6.87 13.53 4.26
C GLU A 92 -6.40 13.73 5.70
N PHE A 93 -5.23 13.19 6.04
CA PHE A 93 -4.62 13.36 7.36
C PHE A 93 -3.43 14.32 7.34
N ASP A 94 -3.06 14.82 6.16
CA ASP A 94 -1.83 15.63 5.99
C ASP A 94 -0.65 14.94 6.66
N HIS A 95 -0.51 13.64 6.42
CA HIS A 95 0.46 12.79 7.10
C HIS A 95 1.33 12.03 6.12
N GLU A 96 2.62 12.26 6.21
CA GLU A 96 3.65 11.63 5.40
C GLU A 96 4.56 10.79 6.29
N PHE A 97 4.90 9.59 5.85
CA PHE A 97 5.79 8.71 6.60
C PHE A 97 6.65 7.86 5.66
N GLU A 98 7.84 7.50 6.13
CA GLU A 98 8.71 6.58 5.40
C GLU A 98 8.31 5.14 5.68
N THR A 99 8.41 4.30 4.66
CA THR A 99 8.13 2.88 4.78
C THR A 99 9.02 2.07 3.84
N PRO A 100 9.46 0.88 4.26
CA PRO A 100 10.03 -0.06 3.31
C PRO A 100 8.94 -0.50 2.34
N ILE A 101 9.32 -0.72 1.10
CA ILE A 101 8.41 -1.18 0.06
C ILE A 101 9.12 -2.15 -0.86
N ILE A 102 8.39 -3.14 -1.35
CA ILE A 102 8.93 -4.16 -2.23
C ILE A 102 8.36 -3.97 -3.62
N PHE A 103 9.22 -3.72 -4.60
CA PHE A 103 8.83 -3.78 -6.01
C PHE A 103 8.77 -5.23 -6.45
N ALA A 104 7.61 -5.68 -6.89
CA ALA A 104 7.37 -7.06 -7.28
C ALA A 104 6.27 -7.15 -8.34
N ASP A 105 6.23 -8.30 -9.02
CA ASP A 105 5.17 -8.59 -9.97
C ASP A 105 3.91 -9.01 -9.21
N ILE A 106 3.08 -8.04 -8.90
CA ILE A 106 1.82 -8.22 -8.18
C ILE A 106 0.64 -7.82 -9.08
N PRO A 107 -0.58 -8.32 -8.82
CA PRO A 107 -1.73 -8.03 -9.68
C PRO A 107 -2.35 -6.66 -9.46
N THR A 108 -1.79 -5.83 -8.59
CA THR A 108 -2.31 -4.50 -8.27
C THR A 108 -1.19 -3.46 -8.32
N GLN A 109 -1.55 -2.18 -8.26
CA GLN A 109 -0.56 -1.11 -8.22
C GLN A 109 0.21 -1.10 -6.89
N LEU A 110 -0.52 -1.26 -5.79
CA LEU A 110 0.03 -1.06 -4.45
C LEU A 110 -0.74 -1.90 -3.43
N LEU A 111 0.00 -2.53 -2.52
CA LEU A 111 -0.54 -3.19 -1.33
C LEU A 111 -0.04 -2.44 -0.10
N LEU A 112 -0.96 -2.03 0.76
CA LEU A 112 -0.66 -1.35 2.01
C LEU A 112 -0.70 -2.37 3.15
N GLY A 113 0.46 -2.65 3.75
CA GLY A 113 0.63 -3.77 4.68
C GLY A 113 0.90 -3.37 6.11
N GLN A 114 1.22 -4.38 6.91
CA GLN A 114 1.38 -4.25 8.36
C GLN A 114 2.50 -3.30 8.76
N THR A 115 3.66 -3.41 8.10
CA THR A 115 4.80 -2.57 8.44
C THR A 115 4.53 -1.14 8.01
N ASP A 116 4.62 -0.24 8.97
CA ASP A 116 4.40 1.21 8.90
C ASP A 116 2.96 1.61 8.59
N PHE A 117 2.31 1.15 7.52
CA PHE A 117 0.95 1.64 7.24
C PHE A 117 0.00 1.31 8.40
N PHE A 118 -0.04 0.03 8.84
CA PHE A 118 -0.91 -0.37 9.93
C PHE A 118 -0.42 0.10 11.31
N THR A 119 0.81 0.61 11.41
CA THR A 119 1.31 1.24 12.64
C THR A 119 1.08 2.75 12.66
N GLN A 120 0.88 3.36 11.48
CA GLN A 120 0.56 4.79 11.38
C GLN A 120 -0.93 5.06 11.56
N PHE A 121 -1.78 4.08 11.23
CA PHE A 121 -3.22 4.24 11.27
C PHE A 121 -3.87 3.06 11.98
N ARG A 122 -4.87 3.36 12.78
CA ARG A 122 -5.85 2.36 13.22
C ARG A 122 -6.85 2.18 12.10
N ILE A 123 -7.22 0.94 11.81
CA ILE A 123 -8.09 0.63 10.68
C ILE A 123 -9.26 -0.20 11.17
N LEU A 124 -10.46 0.25 10.83
CA LEU A 124 -11.69 -0.46 11.13
C LEU A 124 -12.34 -0.88 9.81
N PHE A 125 -12.40 -2.18 9.57
CA PHE A 125 -13.07 -2.73 8.41
C PHE A 125 -14.51 -3.06 8.75
N GLU A 126 -15.43 -2.49 7.99
CA GLU A 126 -16.86 -2.72 8.15
C GLU A 126 -17.42 -3.24 6.82
N ARG A 127 -17.09 -4.49 6.50
CA ARG A 127 -17.47 -5.09 5.22
C ARG A 127 -18.99 -5.14 5.04
N ASP A 128 -19.74 -5.36 6.11
CA ASP A 128 -21.19 -5.36 6.10
C ASP A 128 -21.79 -4.01 5.67
N GLN A 129 -21.04 -2.92 5.88
CA GLN A 129 -21.42 -1.58 5.45
C GLN A 129 -20.66 -1.14 4.18
N ALA A 130 -19.85 -2.03 3.60
CA ALA A 130 -19.01 -1.74 2.44
C ALA A 130 -18.16 -0.49 2.62
N ARG A 131 -17.55 -0.36 3.79
CA ARG A 131 -16.68 0.79 4.13
C ARG A 131 -15.55 0.38 5.06
N PHE A 132 -14.54 1.22 5.15
CA PHE A 132 -13.50 1.12 6.17
C PHE A 132 -13.21 2.51 6.71
N GLN A 133 -12.59 2.56 7.88
CA GLN A 133 -12.29 3.82 8.53
C GLN A 133 -10.83 3.82 8.97
N LEU A 134 -10.21 4.99 8.87
CA LEU A 134 -8.86 5.23 9.34
C LEU A 134 -8.87 6.28 10.45
N SER A 135 -8.02 6.07 11.43
CA SER A 135 -7.71 7.08 12.44
C SER A 135 -6.20 7.08 12.66
N ARG A 136 -5.61 8.26 12.70
CA ARG A 136 -4.17 8.37 12.89
C ARG A 136 -3.79 7.91 14.29
N VAL A 137 -2.78 7.05 14.39
CA VAL A 137 -2.23 6.63 15.68
C VAL A 137 -1.53 7.83 16.32
N PRO A 138 -1.86 8.19 17.58
CA PRO A 138 -1.20 9.29 18.24
C PRO A 138 0.29 9.01 18.44
N LYS A 139 1.12 10.05 18.32
CA LYS A 139 2.52 9.92 18.70
C LYS A 139 2.60 9.67 20.20
N LEU A 140 3.39 8.67 20.57
CA LEU A 140 3.75 8.45 21.95
C LEU A 140 4.86 9.43 22.32
N ASP A 141 4.64 10.21 23.35
CA ASP A 141 5.64 11.13 23.91
C ASP A 141 6.67 10.37 24.76
#